data_8a6cc8cde4abe42776271822498950ee
#
_entry.id   8a6cc8cde4abe42776271822498950ee
#
_cell.length_a   1.000
_cell.length_b   1.000
_cell.length_c   1.000
_cell.angle_alpha   90.00
_cell.angle_beta   90.00
_cell.angle_gamma   90.00
#
_symmetry.space_group_name_H-M   'P 1'
#
loop_
_entity.id
_entity.type
_entity.pdbx_description
1 polymer ?
#
loop_
_entity_poly.entity_id
_entity_poly.type
_entity_poly.pdbx_seq_one_letter_code
_entity_poly.pdbx_strand_id
1 'polypeptide(L)'
;YGACKTKDGIFFLGSLQGITYFNPYEFVDNPYSPNAVITGASIQNQPVAKIKDGVSKFFQADDGKLLGMSFPSNRKLFSVHFSVINYLSGRRNLFAYKLEGFDEDWIYSRQIVPSRGVAYSNLPPGKYVFKVKACNNNGRWSLTPTEFFVHITPMWYQTWWAKMLYVLFTLGGLTFIFYFFIARAKMKMQMQIEHLERNKIEEISQEKARFYINMSHELRTPLSLILAPLEELVEEKNKFDDRIQQKLSYVYRNGRK
;
A
#
# COMPACT_ATOMS: atom_id res chain seq x y z
N TYR A 1 5.50 68.46 14.19
CA TYR A 1 6.84 67.88 14.03
C TYR A 1 7.68 68.84 13.21
N GLY A 2 8.72 69.45 13.81
CA GLY A 2 9.66 70.32 13.13
C GLY A 2 10.98 69.56 12.88
N ALA A 3 11.54 69.73 11.70
CA ALA A 3 12.90 69.23 11.40
C ALA A 3 13.72 70.40 10.86
N CYS A 4 14.94 70.58 11.37
CA CYS A 4 15.88 71.57 10.83
C CYS A 4 17.27 70.95 10.71
N LYS A 5 18.08 71.47 9.76
CA LYS A 5 19.46 71.12 9.54
C LYS A 5 20.34 72.32 9.78
N THR A 6 21.36 72.19 10.60
CA THR A 6 22.36 73.24 10.84
C THR A 6 23.34 73.35 9.66
N LYS A 7 24.10 74.44 9.63
CA LYS A 7 25.18 74.62 8.64
C LYS A 7 26.28 73.59 8.76
N ASP A 8 26.48 73.03 9.97
CA ASP A 8 27.44 71.96 10.27
C ASP A 8 26.94 70.57 9.96
N GLY A 9 25.74 70.45 9.35
CA GLY A 9 25.18 69.16 8.88
C GLY A 9 24.39 68.37 9.93
N ILE A 10 24.22 68.88 11.17
CA ILE A 10 23.48 68.21 12.22
C ILE A 10 21.97 68.35 11.98
N PHE A 11 21.23 67.29 12.07
CA PHE A 11 19.78 67.26 11.99
C PHE A 11 19.18 67.31 13.41
N PHE A 12 18.17 68.17 13.59
CA PHE A 12 17.32 68.24 14.77
C PHE A 12 15.88 67.83 14.37
N LEU A 13 15.33 66.86 15.07
CA LEU A 13 13.96 66.39 14.89
C LEU A 13 13.17 66.65 16.18
N GLY A 14 12.12 67.47 16.12
CA GLY A 14 11.21 67.66 17.22
C GLY A 14 10.18 66.55 17.31
N SER A 15 10.02 65.98 18.49
CA SER A 15 8.97 64.97 18.79
C SER A 15 8.20 65.39 20.05
N LEU A 16 7.07 64.75 20.34
CA LEU A 16 6.28 64.95 21.56
C LEU A 16 7.06 64.68 22.86
N GLN A 17 8.15 63.91 22.77
CA GLN A 17 8.98 63.50 23.91
C GLN A 17 10.30 64.26 24.02
N GLY A 18 10.53 65.26 23.12
CA GLY A 18 11.77 66.03 23.14
C GLY A 18 12.37 66.26 21.74
N ILE A 19 13.62 66.67 21.73
CA ILE A 19 14.36 66.93 20.49
C ILE A 19 15.44 65.83 20.34
N THR A 20 15.40 65.14 19.18
CA THR A 20 16.47 64.23 18.80
C THR A 20 17.39 64.96 17.83
N TYR A 21 18.70 64.89 18.07
CA TYR A 21 19.68 65.43 17.13
C TYR A 21 20.67 64.35 16.70
N PHE A 22 21.17 64.41 15.49
CA PHE A 22 22.18 63.47 15.00
C PHE A 22 22.96 64.08 13.83
N ASN A 23 24.20 63.65 13.69
CA ASN A 23 25.05 63.97 12.55
C ASN A 23 25.04 62.75 11.58
N PRO A 24 24.52 62.88 10.36
CA PRO A 24 24.50 61.75 9.39
C PRO A 24 25.88 61.23 9.02
N TYR A 25 26.91 62.07 9.12
CA TYR A 25 28.29 61.71 8.78
C TYR A 25 29.00 60.91 9.88
N GLU A 26 28.45 60.89 11.07
CA GLU A 26 28.94 60.08 12.22
C GLU A 26 28.35 58.70 12.31
N PHE A 27 27.39 58.35 11.45
CA PHE A 27 26.88 56.98 11.38
C PHE A 27 27.97 56.04 10.91
N VAL A 28 28.49 55.24 11.80
CA VAL A 28 29.44 54.18 11.48
C VAL A 28 28.64 52.95 11.16
N ASP A 29 28.84 52.39 9.98
CA ASP A 29 28.26 51.11 9.57
C ASP A 29 28.74 50.00 10.50
N ASN A 30 27.85 49.14 10.98
CA ASN A 30 28.23 47.98 11.75
C ASN A 30 28.95 46.95 10.84
N PRO A 31 30.27 46.78 10.99
CA PRO A 31 31.05 45.86 10.15
C PRO A 31 30.82 44.40 10.52
N TYR A 32 30.16 44.16 11.69
CA TYR A 32 29.98 42.84 12.22
C TYR A 32 28.92 42.07 11.46
N SER A 33 29.26 40.90 11.01
CA SER A 33 28.39 39.93 10.34
C SER A 33 27.94 38.89 11.37
N PRO A 34 26.66 38.92 11.83
CA PRO A 34 26.22 38.03 12.89
C PRO A 34 26.09 36.58 12.39
N ASN A 35 26.43 35.63 13.26
CA ASN A 35 26.19 34.23 12.99
C ASN A 35 24.86 33.76 13.61
N ALA A 36 24.17 32.91 12.91
CA ALA A 36 23.03 32.16 13.47
C ALA A 36 23.55 30.97 14.27
N VAL A 37 22.92 30.68 15.39
CA VAL A 37 23.24 29.54 16.24
C VAL A 37 21.97 28.68 16.41
N ILE A 38 22.10 27.38 16.20
CA ILE A 38 20.99 26.43 16.47
C ILE A 38 20.85 26.31 17.99
N THR A 39 19.71 26.71 18.51
CA THR A 39 19.41 26.68 19.94
C THR A 39 18.66 25.43 20.37
N GLY A 40 18.05 24.73 19.40
CA GLY A 40 17.31 23.51 19.66
C GLY A 40 16.58 22.98 18.46
N ALA A 41 15.93 21.86 18.64
CA ALA A 41 15.01 21.28 17.67
C ALA A 41 13.83 20.64 18.42
N SER A 42 12.72 20.48 17.74
CA SER A 42 11.55 19.76 18.26
C SER A 42 10.94 18.84 17.20
N ILE A 43 10.37 17.75 17.66
CA ILE A 43 9.63 16.79 16.83
C ILE A 43 8.22 16.70 17.40
N GLN A 44 7.20 16.91 16.56
CA GLN A 44 5.79 16.95 16.99
C GLN A 44 5.55 17.91 18.18
N ASN A 45 6.17 19.08 18.13
CA ASN A 45 6.15 20.10 19.19
C ASN A 45 6.79 19.67 20.54
N GLN A 46 7.43 18.52 20.60
CA GLN A 46 8.19 18.10 21.79
C GLN A 46 9.68 18.43 21.60
N PRO A 47 10.31 19.16 22.54
CA PRO A 47 11.74 19.42 22.47
C PRO A 47 12.55 18.12 22.41
N VAL A 48 13.56 18.12 21.59
CA VAL A 48 14.47 16.98 21.38
C VAL A 48 15.00 16.41 22.69
N ALA A 49 15.35 17.28 23.65
CA ALA A 49 15.85 16.88 24.95
C ALA A 49 14.88 16.01 25.79
N LYS A 50 13.59 16.03 25.49
CA LYS A 50 12.55 15.24 26.17
C LYS A 50 12.19 13.95 25.47
N ILE A 51 12.69 13.73 24.26
CA ILE A 51 12.35 12.55 23.45
C ILE A 51 13.27 11.39 23.84
N LYS A 52 12.70 10.35 24.44
CA LYS A 52 13.41 9.12 24.87
C LYS A 52 12.76 7.88 24.22
N ASP A 53 12.50 7.94 22.92
CA ASP A 53 11.82 6.86 22.21
C ASP A 53 12.75 5.73 21.73
N GLY A 54 14.07 5.88 21.94
CA GLY A 54 15.10 4.92 21.51
C GLY A 54 15.30 4.83 19.99
N VAL A 55 14.46 5.49 19.20
CA VAL A 55 14.48 5.47 17.74
C VAL A 55 15.04 6.77 17.17
N SER A 56 14.71 7.91 17.81
CA SER A 56 15.22 9.22 17.42
C SER A 56 16.63 9.42 17.95
N LYS A 57 17.57 9.78 17.08
CA LYS A 57 18.98 10.02 17.43
C LYS A 57 19.30 11.49 17.25
N PHE A 58 20.10 12.03 18.16
CA PHE A 58 20.55 13.42 18.14
C PHE A 58 22.08 13.44 18.09
N PHE A 59 22.60 14.24 17.19
CA PHE A 59 24.04 14.39 16.98
C PHE A 59 24.46 15.70 17.64
N GLN A 60 25.38 15.62 18.58
CA GLN A 60 25.97 16.78 19.26
C GLN A 60 27.48 16.78 19.05
N ALA A 61 28.06 17.97 18.97
CA ALA A 61 29.50 18.15 19.01
C ALA A 61 29.97 18.04 20.47
N ASP A 62 31.30 17.95 20.67
CA ASP A 62 31.92 17.84 21.98
C ASP A 62 31.64 19.08 22.89
N ASP A 63 31.37 20.23 22.28
CA ASP A 63 30.96 21.48 22.93
C ASP A 63 29.46 21.51 23.32
N GLY A 64 28.73 20.42 23.11
CA GLY A 64 27.29 20.30 23.38
C GLY A 64 26.38 20.91 22.30
N LYS A 65 26.95 21.46 21.21
CA LYS A 65 26.20 22.05 20.12
C LYS A 65 25.45 20.98 19.35
N LEU A 66 24.16 21.21 19.11
CA LEU A 66 23.33 20.30 18.34
C LEU A 66 23.67 20.40 16.84
N LEU A 67 24.20 19.32 16.26
CA LEU A 67 24.62 19.25 14.86
C LEU A 67 23.54 18.67 13.96
N GLY A 68 22.66 17.83 14.50
CA GLY A 68 21.63 17.19 13.68
C GLY A 68 20.75 16.25 14.45
N MET A 69 19.75 15.71 13.75
CA MET A 69 18.81 14.73 14.27
C MET A 69 18.45 13.68 13.22
N SER A 70 18.08 12.49 13.70
CA SER A 70 17.54 11.41 12.89
C SER A 70 16.28 10.89 13.54
N PHE A 71 15.19 10.74 12.79
CA PHE A 71 13.91 10.25 13.28
C PHE A 71 13.13 9.52 12.18
N PRO A 72 12.18 8.63 12.54
CA PRO A 72 11.41 7.87 11.57
C PRO A 72 10.34 8.73 10.87
N SER A 73 10.00 8.37 9.65
CA SER A 73 9.07 9.11 8.77
C SER A 73 7.61 9.16 9.26
N ASN A 74 7.25 8.39 10.30
CA ASN A 74 5.94 8.52 10.95
C ASN A 74 5.81 9.82 11.78
N ARG A 75 6.93 10.48 12.08
CA ARG A 75 6.99 11.77 12.76
C ARG A 75 6.92 12.88 11.71
N LYS A 76 5.69 13.34 11.41
CA LYS A 76 5.41 14.21 10.26
C LYS A 76 5.83 15.67 10.42
N LEU A 77 6.11 16.13 11.63
CA LEU A 77 6.42 17.52 11.92
C LEU A 77 7.72 17.62 12.71
N PHE A 78 8.63 18.44 12.24
CA PHE A 78 9.78 18.86 13.02
C PHE A 78 10.01 20.36 12.90
N SER A 79 10.67 20.95 13.89
CA SER A 79 11.02 22.36 13.89
C SER A 79 12.47 22.55 14.34
N VAL A 80 13.15 23.47 13.70
CA VAL A 80 14.51 23.87 14.07
C VAL A 80 14.46 25.26 14.69
N HIS A 81 14.98 25.37 15.91
CA HIS A 81 15.08 26.63 16.65
C HIS A 81 16.48 27.20 16.48
N PHE A 82 16.59 28.46 16.17
CA PHE A 82 17.87 29.14 16.05
C PHE A 82 17.75 30.56 16.60
N SER A 83 18.87 31.15 16.93
CA SER A 83 18.99 32.52 17.39
C SER A 83 20.09 33.23 16.62
N VAL A 84 19.95 34.51 16.47
CA VAL A 84 20.96 35.38 15.86
C VAL A 84 21.62 36.19 16.97
N ILE A 85 22.93 36.02 17.13
CA ILE A 85 23.71 36.74 18.15
C ILE A 85 24.11 38.10 17.59
N ASN A 86 23.30 39.12 17.90
CA ASN A 86 23.62 40.53 17.62
C ASN A 86 23.15 41.41 18.79
N TYR A 87 24.12 41.95 19.53
CA TYR A 87 23.85 42.78 20.72
C TYR A 87 23.48 44.22 20.41
N LEU A 88 23.81 44.72 19.20
CA LEU A 88 23.59 46.14 18.84
C LEU A 88 22.15 46.45 18.45
N SER A 89 21.45 45.56 17.83
CA SER A 89 20.07 45.81 17.37
C SER A 89 19.31 44.49 17.13
N GLY A 90 19.03 43.74 18.19
CA GLY A 90 18.43 42.41 18.10
C GLY A 90 17.06 42.36 17.39
N ARG A 91 16.29 43.47 17.38
CA ARG A 91 14.96 43.55 16.78
C ARG A 91 14.97 43.81 15.25
N ARG A 92 16.11 44.14 14.64
CA ARG A 92 16.23 44.48 13.23
C ARG A 92 17.04 43.47 12.43
N ASN A 93 17.34 42.31 13.03
CA ASN A 93 18.07 41.27 12.33
C ASN A 93 17.16 40.59 11.30
N LEU A 94 17.73 40.38 10.12
CA LEU A 94 17.10 39.55 9.08
C LEU A 94 17.76 38.17 9.12
N PHE A 95 17.05 37.19 8.68
CA PHE A 95 17.60 35.87 8.48
C PHE A 95 17.05 35.23 7.21
N ALA A 96 17.83 34.35 6.65
CA ALA A 96 17.43 33.49 5.54
C ALA A 96 17.70 32.05 5.90
N TYR A 97 16.79 31.19 5.57
CA TYR A 97 16.94 29.75 5.80
C TYR A 97 16.53 28.96 4.56
N LYS A 98 17.04 27.74 4.47
CA LYS A 98 16.78 26.80 3.39
C LYS A 98 16.95 25.39 3.91
N LEU A 99 16.05 24.51 3.55
CA LEU A 99 16.22 23.05 3.74
C LEU A 99 16.67 22.43 2.43
N GLU A 100 17.98 22.19 2.28
CA GLU A 100 18.51 21.52 1.10
C GLU A 100 17.92 20.12 0.96
N GLY A 101 17.52 19.79 -0.26
CA GLY A 101 16.78 18.58 -0.59
C GLY A 101 15.26 18.73 -0.58
N PHE A 102 14.75 19.93 -0.17
CA PHE A 102 13.32 20.23 -0.18
C PHE A 102 13.00 21.62 -0.74
N ASP A 103 13.67 22.67 -0.22
CA ASP A 103 13.45 24.04 -0.70
C ASP A 103 14.32 24.30 -1.94
N GLU A 104 13.74 24.95 -2.95
CA GLU A 104 14.50 25.37 -4.16
C GLU A 104 15.37 26.58 -3.87
N ASP A 105 14.84 27.57 -3.16
CA ASP A 105 15.48 28.85 -2.89
C ASP A 105 15.57 29.19 -1.40
N TRP A 106 16.33 30.25 -1.08
CA TRP A 106 16.42 30.81 0.26
C TRP A 106 15.14 31.52 0.64
N ILE A 107 14.58 31.19 1.81
CA ILE A 107 13.41 31.85 2.39
C ILE A 107 13.89 32.98 3.30
N TYR A 108 13.55 34.22 2.94
CA TYR A 108 13.93 35.41 3.68
C TYR A 108 12.82 35.80 4.65
N SER A 109 13.17 36.06 5.91
CA SER A 109 12.22 36.52 6.92
C SER A 109 12.74 37.76 7.63
N ARG A 110 11.82 38.73 7.81
CA ARG A 110 12.06 39.96 8.58
C ARG A 110 11.55 39.85 10.02
N GLN A 111 10.80 38.82 10.33
CA GLN A 111 10.28 38.68 11.70
C GLN A 111 11.34 38.08 12.60
N ILE A 112 11.40 38.64 13.82
CA ILE A 112 12.10 38.02 14.94
C ILE A 112 11.76 36.54 14.96
N VAL A 113 12.79 35.71 15.03
CA VAL A 113 12.66 34.25 15.07
C VAL A 113 11.44 33.86 15.90
N PRO A 114 10.45 33.20 15.31
CA PRO A 114 9.29 32.77 16.07
C PRO A 114 9.81 31.92 17.25
N SER A 115 9.28 32.12 18.43
CA SER A 115 9.63 31.33 19.61
C SER A 115 9.45 29.81 19.42
N ARG A 116 8.81 29.43 18.31
CA ARG A 116 8.55 28.05 17.91
C ARG A 116 9.50 27.50 16.82
N GLY A 117 10.45 28.30 16.32
CA GLY A 117 11.35 27.88 15.25
C GLY A 117 10.71 27.80 13.86
N VAL A 118 11.49 27.34 12.88
CA VAL A 118 11.02 27.05 11.52
C VAL A 118 10.56 25.59 11.48
N ALA A 119 9.31 25.39 11.08
CA ALA A 119 8.67 24.08 11.05
C ALA A 119 8.53 23.55 9.64
N TYR A 120 8.85 22.28 9.46
CA TYR A 120 8.63 21.54 8.23
C TYR A 120 7.72 20.33 8.52
N SER A 121 6.85 20.02 7.58
CA SER A 121 5.92 18.92 7.73
C SER A 121 5.87 18.02 6.50
N ASN A 122 5.55 16.73 6.70
CA ASN A 122 5.33 15.74 5.63
C ASN A 122 6.50 15.55 4.66
N LEU A 123 7.74 15.67 5.12
CA LEU A 123 8.90 15.39 4.29
C LEU A 123 9.03 13.89 4.01
N PRO A 124 9.39 13.50 2.78
CA PRO A 124 9.70 12.12 2.47
C PRO A 124 10.96 11.63 3.21
N PRO A 125 11.13 10.31 3.40
CA PRO A 125 12.38 9.76 3.92
C PRO A 125 13.56 10.20 3.08
N GLY A 126 14.62 10.70 3.74
CA GLY A 126 15.78 11.22 3.05
C GLY A 126 16.76 11.92 4.00
N LYS A 127 17.83 12.43 3.42
CA LYS A 127 18.83 13.24 4.12
C LYS A 127 18.66 14.69 3.68
N TYR A 128 18.51 15.59 4.64
CA TYR A 128 18.32 17.01 4.43
C TYR A 128 19.34 17.81 5.24
N VAL A 129 19.67 18.99 4.77
CA VAL A 129 20.55 19.93 5.50
C VAL A 129 19.81 21.25 5.64
N PHE A 130 19.44 21.58 6.87
CA PHE A 130 18.88 22.89 7.19
C PHE A 130 20.02 23.89 7.30
N LYS A 131 19.99 24.94 6.48
CA LYS A 131 20.98 26.02 6.44
C LYS A 131 20.30 27.33 6.84
N VAL A 132 20.95 28.08 7.73
CA VAL A 132 20.49 29.39 8.16
C VAL A 132 21.60 30.43 8.09
N LYS A 133 21.27 31.59 7.57
CA LYS A 133 22.14 32.79 7.53
C LYS A 133 21.48 33.91 8.32
N ALA A 134 22.29 34.71 8.96
CA ALA A 134 21.86 35.91 9.64
C ALA A 134 22.39 37.16 8.95
N CYS A 135 21.64 38.25 9.07
CA CYS A 135 22.01 39.54 8.56
C CYS A 135 21.90 40.59 9.67
N ASN A 136 22.85 41.51 9.74
CA ASN A 136 22.80 42.61 10.69
C ASN A 136 21.84 43.71 10.25
N ASN A 137 21.68 44.74 11.08
CA ASN A 137 20.83 45.92 10.84
C ASN A 137 21.25 46.76 9.61
N ASN A 138 22.49 46.61 9.10
CA ASN A 138 23.06 47.34 7.97
C ASN A 138 23.05 46.50 6.67
N GLY A 139 22.41 45.32 6.65
CA GLY A 139 22.32 44.50 5.45
C GLY A 139 23.48 43.56 5.20
N ARG A 140 24.44 43.39 6.15
CA ARG A 140 25.56 42.46 6.01
C ARG A 140 25.16 41.07 6.45
N TRP A 141 25.25 40.13 5.53
CA TRP A 141 24.96 38.72 5.74
C TRP A 141 26.17 37.94 6.29
N SER A 142 25.91 36.88 7.05
CA SER A 142 26.95 35.94 7.48
C SER A 142 27.63 35.29 6.27
N LEU A 143 28.96 35.18 6.31
CA LEU A 143 29.76 34.58 5.23
C LEU A 143 29.45 33.08 5.07
N THR A 144 29.32 32.39 6.19
CA THR A 144 29.05 30.96 6.22
C THR A 144 27.66 30.71 6.82
N PRO A 145 26.83 29.86 6.21
CA PRO A 145 25.58 29.43 6.81
C PRO A 145 25.87 28.48 7.99
N THR A 146 25.03 28.50 9.00
CA THR A 146 25.01 27.45 10.03
C THR A 146 24.21 26.29 9.50
N GLU A 147 24.77 25.08 9.57
CA GLU A 147 24.18 23.86 9.05
C GLU A 147 23.65 22.99 10.20
N PHE A 148 22.54 22.30 9.92
CA PHE A 148 21.93 21.34 10.83
C PHE A 148 21.42 20.14 10.01
N PHE A 149 21.92 18.95 10.33
CA PHE A 149 21.63 17.74 9.57
C PHE A 149 20.33 17.09 10.04
N VAL A 150 19.44 16.79 9.09
CA VAL A 150 18.14 16.13 9.34
C VAL A 150 18.08 14.85 8.52
N HIS A 151 18.00 13.70 9.20
CA HIS A 151 17.87 12.42 8.56
C HIS A 151 16.53 11.77 8.91
N ILE A 152 15.65 11.63 7.91
CA ILE A 152 14.36 10.99 8.05
C ILE A 152 14.48 9.54 7.59
N THR A 153 14.40 8.59 8.51
CA THR A 153 14.53 7.16 8.20
C THR A 153 13.20 6.59 7.71
N PRO A 154 13.20 5.76 6.65
CA PRO A 154 12.00 5.09 6.20
C PRO A 154 11.51 4.08 7.25
N MET A 155 10.20 3.91 7.35
CA MET A 155 9.61 2.82 8.14
C MET A 155 9.88 1.48 7.47
N TRP A 156 9.89 0.39 8.25
CA TRP A 156 10.21 -0.95 7.77
C TRP A 156 9.37 -1.37 6.54
N TYR A 157 8.09 -0.97 6.50
CA TYR A 157 7.17 -1.26 5.38
C TYR A 157 7.42 -0.41 4.12
N GLN A 158 8.22 0.67 4.22
CA GLN A 158 8.60 1.55 3.10
C GLN A 158 9.95 1.14 2.47
N THR A 159 10.65 0.18 3.08
CA THR A 159 11.94 -0.30 2.60
C THR A 159 11.78 -1.07 1.29
N TRP A 160 12.85 -1.14 0.49
CA TRP A 160 12.82 -1.80 -0.81
C TRP A 160 12.47 -3.28 -0.72
N TRP A 161 12.96 -3.98 0.30
CA TRP A 161 12.66 -5.41 0.51
C TRP A 161 11.20 -5.65 0.91
N ALA A 162 10.58 -4.76 1.67
CA ALA A 162 9.16 -4.84 1.99
C ALA A 162 8.29 -4.68 0.72
N LYS A 163 8.68 -3.76 -0.18
CA LYS A 163 8.01 -3.60 -1.48
C LYS A 163 8.13 -4.86 -2.34
N MET A 164 9.31 -5.50 -2.38
CA MET A 164 9.50 -6.79 -3.05
C MET A 164 8.61 -7.88 -2.47
N LEU A 165 8.47 -7.94 -1.14
CA LEU A 165 7.62 -8.90 -0.46
C LEU A 165 6.12 -8.68 -0.81
N TYR A 166 5.68 -7.43 -0.92
CA TYR A 166 4.32 -7.12 -1.40
C TYR A 166 4.09 -7.61 -2.83
N VAL A 167 5.03 -7.38 -3.75
CA VAL A 167 4.95 -7.89 -5.12
C VAL A 167 4.90 -9.41 -5.15
N LEU A 168 5.75 -10.09 -4.37
CA LEU A 168 5.76 -11.54 -4.27
C LEU A 168 4.42 -12.09 -3.74
N PHE A 169 3.87 -11.45 -2.70
CA PHE A 169 2.60 -11.85 -2.11
C PHE A 169 1.42 -11.64 -3.07
N THR A 170 1.42 -10.54 -3.82
CA THR A 170 0.36 -10.29 -4.82
C THR A 170 0.43 -11.28 -5.98
N LEU A 171 1.64 -11.59 -6.50
CA LEU A 171 1.83 -12.60 -7.53
C LEU A 171 1.44 -13.99 -7.03
N GLY A 172 1.83 -14.35 -5.81
CA GLY A 172 1.43 -15.61 -5.19
C GLY A 172 -0.09 -15.73 -5.03
N GLY A 173 -0.76 -14.66 -4.61
CA GLY A 173 -2.21 -14.60 -4.52
C GLY A 173 -2.90 -14.78 -5.88
N LEU A 174 -2.40 -14.11 -6.91
CA LEU A 174 -2.94 -14.24 -8.27
C LEU A 174 -2.76 -15.65 -8.83
N THR A 175 -1.58 -16.27 -8.64
CA THR A 175 -1.33 -17.65 -9.08
C THR A 175 -2.19 -18.65 -8.32
N PHE A 176 -2.40 -18.45 -7.02
CA PHE A 176 -3.31 -19.28 -6.22
C PHE A 176 -4.76 -19.19 -6.70
N ILE A 177 -5.25 -17.98 -6.94
CA ILE A 177 -6.60 -17.73 -7.47
C ILE A 177 -6.75 -18.41 -8.84
N PHE A 178 -5.79 -18.25 -9.74
CA PHE A 178 -5.79 -18.85 -11.07
C PHE A 178 -5.83 -20.39 -10.97
N TYR A 179 -4.97 -20.97 -10.13
CA TYR A 179 -4.97 -22.42 -9.90
C TYR A 179 -6.29 -22.93 -9.32
N PHE A 180 -6.87 -22.18 -8.38
CA PHE A 180 -8.18 -22.51 -7.80
C PHE A 180 -9.29 -22.55 -8.85
N PHE A 181 -9.33 -21.57 -9.75
CA PHE A 181 -10.30 -21.56 -10.84
C PHE A 181 -10.12 -22.73 -11.81
N ILE A 182 -8.89 -23.05 -12.18
CA ILE A 182 -8.59 -24.23 -13.03
C ILE A 182 -9.02 -25.52 -12.36
N ALA A 183 -8.68 -25.70 -11.09
CA ALA A 183 -9.06 -26.89 -10.34
C ALA A 183 -10.59 -27.04 -10.26
N ARG A 184 -11.31 -25.94 -10.02
CA ARG A 184 -12.78 -25.92 -9.98
C ARG A 184 -13.40 -26.21 -11.36
N ALA A 185 -12.81 -25.69 -12.42
CA ALA A 185 -13.26 -25.98 -13.80
C ALA A 185 -13.06 -27.45 -14.15
N LYS A 186 -11.92 -28.04 -13.80
CA LYS A 186 -11.65 -29.47 -13.98
C LYS A 186 -12.66 -30.36 -13.24
N MET A 187 -12.95 -30.06 -11.98
CA MET A 187 -13.95 -30.82 -11.21
C MET A 187 -15.35 -30.74 -11.85
N LYS A 188 -15.78 -29.56 -12.30
CA LYS A 188 -17.07 -29.42 -13.02
C LYS A 188 -17.10 -30.26 -14.29
N MET A 189 -16.03 -30.25 -15.07
CA MET A 189 -15.92 -31.00 -16.30
C MET A 189 -15.97 -32.52 -16.04
N GLN A 190 -15.28 -33.00 -15.01
CA GLN A 190 -15.33 -34.41 -14.61
C GLN A 190 -16.74 -34.86 -14.19
N MET A 191 -17.44 -34.07 -13.38
CA MET A 191 -18.84 -34.35 -13.01
C MET A 191 -19.76 -34.39 -14.23
N GLN A 192 -19.57 -33.53 -15.21
CA GLN A 192 -20.37 -33.55 -16.45
C GLN A 192 -20.11 -34.80 -17.27
N ILE A 193 -18.85 -35.23 -17.40
CA ILE A 193 -18.48 -36.47 -18.13
C ILE A 193 -19.12 -37.67 -17.41
N GLU A 194 -18.97 -37.78 -16.10
CA GLU A 194 -19.59 -38.88 -15.31
C GLU A 194 -21.11 -38.92 -15.44
N HIS A 195 -21.74 -37.76 -15.48
CA HIS A 195 -23.20 -37.70 -15.68
C HIS A 195 -23.62 -38.18 -17.08
N LEU A 196 -22.84 -37.79 -18.10
CA LEU A 196 -23.08 -38.25 -19.48
C LEU A 196 -22.86 -39.76 -19.63
N GLU A 197 -21.83 -40.31 -19.01
CA GLU A 197 -21.58 -41.76 -19.00
C GLU A 197 -22.70 -42.53 -18.31
N ARG A 198 -23.18 -42.08 -17.15
CA ARG A 198 -24.31 -42.69 -16.46
C ARG A 198 -25.57 -42.67 -17.32
N ASN A 199 -25.90 -41.55 -17.94
CA ASN A 199 -27.07 -41.42 -18.83
C ASN A 199 -26.98 -42.40 -20.02
N LYS A 200 -25.80 -42.54 -20.65
CA LYS A 200 -25.58 -43.52 -21.73
C LYS A 200 -25.76 -44.97 -21.28
N ILE A 201 -25.23 -45.32 -20.08
CA ILE A 201 -25.42 -46.68 -19.54
C ILE A 201 -26.90 -46.95 -19.26
N GLU A 202 -27.63 -45.99 -18.76
CA GLU A 202 -29.06 -46.11 -18.49
C GLU A 202 -29.87 -46.25 -19.79
N GLU A 203 -29.57 -45.48 -20.80
CA GLU A 203 -30.19 -45.56 -22.13
C GLU A 203 -29.97 -46.96 -22.75
N ILE A 204 -28.72 -47.44 -22.76
CA ILE A 204 -28.39 -48.80 -23.28
C ILE A 204 -29.13 -49.85 -22.47
N SER A 205 -29.26 -49.71 -21.16
CA SER A 205 -29.97 -50.65 -20.30
C SER A 205 -31.47 -50.68 -20.64
N GLN A 206 -32.07 -49.53 -20.88
CA GLN A 206 -33.48 -49.41 -21.27
C GLN A 206 -33.72 -50.00 -22.66
N GLU A 207 -32.82 -49.74 -23.61
CA GLU A 207 -32.93 -50.34 -24.96
C GLU A 207 -32.84 -51.88 -24.91
N LYS A 208 -31.89 -52.43 -24.13
CA LYS A 208 -31.78 -53.87 -23.91
C LYS A 208 -33.06 -54.43 -23.28
N ALA A 209 -33.62 -53.78 -22.27
CA ALA A 209 -34.88 -54.23 -21.65
C ALA A 209 -36.04 -54.26 -22.65
N ARG A 210 -36.19 -53.19 -23.46
CA ARG A 210 -37.19 -53.12 -24.52
C ARG A 210 -37.02 -54.24 -25.57
N PHE A 211 -35.75 -54.46 -25.98
CA PHE A 211 -35.42 -55.52 -26.90
C PHE A 211 -35.85 -56.90 -26.36
N TYR A 212 -35.52 -57.24 -25.11
CA TYR A 212 -35.95 -58.51 -24.51
C TYR A 212 -37.43 -58.64 -24.40
N ILE A 213 -38.15 -57.57 -24.05
CA ILE A 213 -39.60 -57.60 -23.95
C ILE A 213 -40.24 -57.87 -25.36
N ASN A 214 -39.76 -57.14 -26.40
CA ASN A 214 -40.28 -57.31 -27.75
C ASN A 214 -39.96 -58.71 -28.32
N MET A 215 -38.71 -59.15 -28.13
CA MET A 215 -38.32 -60.53 -28.52
C MET A 215 -39.16 -61.57 -27.84
N SER A 216 -39.45 -61.41 -26.53
CA SER A 216 -40.30 -62.35 -25.82
C SER A 216 -41.73 -62.40 -26.37
N HIS A 217 -42.27 -61.25 -26.76
CA HIS A 217 -43.60 -61.20 -27.41
C HIS A 217 -43.59 -61.79 -28.79
N GLU A 218 -42.56 -61.46 -29.62
CA GLU A 218 -42.46 -61.97 -30.97
C GLU A 218 -42.18 -63.51 -31.03
N LEU A 219 -41.44 -64.02 -30.02
CA LEU A 219 -41.22 -65.47 -29.90
C LEU A 219 -42.44 -66.22 -29.33
N ARG A 220 -43.23 -65.59 -28.43
CA ARG A 220 -44.39 -66.24 -27.85
C ARG A 220 -45.49 -66.56 -28.88
N THR A 221 -45.68 -65.62 -29.83
CA THR A 221 -46.72 -65.81 -30.86
C THR A 221 -46.50 -67.02 -31.76
N PRO A 222 -45.34 -67.21 -32.44
CA PRO A 222 -45.11 -68.41 -33.21
C PRO A 222 -45.01 -69.69 -32.37
N LEU A 223 -44.50 -69.57 -31.14
CA LEU A 223 -44.41 -70.69 -30.22
C LEU A 223 -45.82 -71.17 -29.81
N SER A 224 -46.76 -70.22 -29.54
CA SER A 224 -48.16 -70.56 -29.21
C SER A 224 -48.87 -71.19 -30.39
N LEU A 225 -48.61 -70.73 -31.65
CA LEU A 225 -49.14 -71.30 -32.88
C LEU A 225 -48.66 -72.74 -33.12
N ILE A 226 -47.49 -73.10 -32.65
CA ILE A 226 -46.93 -74.49 -32.72
C ILE A 226 -47.45 -75.34 -31.56
N LEU A 227 -47.51 -74.76 -30.35
CA LEU A 227 -47.91 -75.49 -29.16
C LEU A 227 -49.38 -75.87 -29.14
N ALA A 228 -50.30 -74.99 -29.61
CA ALA A 228 -51.73 -75.26 -29.63
C ALA A 228 -52.09 -76.51 -30.40
N PRO A 229 -51.65 -76.68 -31.65
CA PRO A 229 -51.96 -77.93 -32.37
C PRO A 229 -51.19 -79.16 -31.79
N LEU A 230 -50.01 -78.93 -31.16
CA LEU A 230 -49.32 -80.02 -30.42
C LEU A 230 -50.08 -80.45 -29.18
N GLU A 231 -50.73 -79.54 -28.46
CA GLU A 231 -51.59 -79.82 -27.35
C GLU A 231 -52.79 -80.66 -27.71
N GLU A 232 -53.49 -80.31 -28.83
CA GLU A 232 -54.58 -81.10 -29.38
C GLU A 232 -54.12 -82.52 -29.76
N LEU A 233 -52.94 -82.66 -30.35
CA LEU A 233 -52.40 -83.95 -30.74
C LEU A 233 -51.98 -84.85 -29.54
N VAL A 234 -51.58 -84.21 -28.43
CA VAL A 234 -51.21 -84.94 -27.23
C VAL A 234 -52.50 -85.38 -26.44
N GLU A 235 -53.57 -84.59 -26.49
CA GLU A 235 -54.86 -84.93 -25.87
C GLU A 235 -55.62 -86.07 -26.62
N GLU A 236 -55.43 -86.22 -27.90
CA GLU A 236 -56.01 -87.34 -28.69
C GLU A 236 -55.30 -88.71 -28.45
N LYS A 237 -55.37 -89.23 -27.24
CA LYS A 237 -54.67 -90.41 -26.74
C LYS A 237 -54.86 -91.68 -27.54
N ASN A 238 -55.87 -91.77 -28.41
CA ASN A 238 -56.26 -93.07 -29.09
C ASN A 238 -55.87 -93.16 -30.58
N LYS A 239 -55.18 -92.16 -31.15
CA LYS A 239 -54.86 -92.16 -32.60
C LYS A 239 -53.43 -92.48 -32.96
N PHE A 240 -52.50 -92.53 -32.02
CA PHE A 240 -51.08 -92.68 -32.30
C PHE A 240 -50.41 -93.76 -31.42
N ASP A 241 -49.41 -94.44 -32.03
CA ASP A 241 -48.54 -95.44 -31.42
C ASP A 241 -47.81 -94.81 -30.18
N ASP A 242 -47.61 -95.61 -29.12
CA ASP A 242 -47.02 -95.18 -27.90
C ASP A 242 -45.67 -94.41 -28.01
N ARG A 243 -44.90 -94.79 -29.05
CA ARG A 243 -43.60 -94.11 -29.39
C ARG A 243 -43.84 -92.72 -29.94
N ILE A 244 -44.88 -92.46 -30.67
CA ILE A 244 -45.20 -91.15 -31.17
C ILE A 244 -45.76 -90.26 -30.13
N GLN A 245 -46.62 -90.76 -29.26
CA GLN A 245 -47.14 -90.02 -28.09
C GLN A 245 -46.03 -89.59 -27.11
N GLN A 246 -45.04 -90.43 -26.89
CA GLN A 246 -43.88 -90.03 -26.04
C GLN A 246 -43.08 -88.89 -26.69
N LYS A 247 -42.83 -88.92 -27.98
CA LYS A 247 -42.10 -87.83 -28.66
C LYS A 247 -42.90 -86.52 -28.71
N LEU A 248 -44.22 -86.57 -28.98
CA LEU A 248 -45.10 -85.43 -28.94
C LEU A 248 -45.15 -84.78 -27.55
N SER A 249 -45.35 -85.60 -26.54
CA SER A 249 -45.39 -85.12 -25.14
C SER A 249 -44.02 -84.49 -24.73
N TYR A 250 -42.92 -85.02 -25.24
CA TYR A 250 -41.61 -84.46 -24.98
C TYR A 250 -41.40 -83.11 -25.67
N VAL A 251 -41.82 -82.93 -26.92
CA VAL A 251 -41.72 -81.67 -27.68
C VAL A 251 -42.65 -80.58 -27.03
N TYR A 252 -43.87 -80.94 -26.69
CA TYR A 252 -44.83 -80.05 -26.02
C TYR A 252 -44.30 -79.61 -24.65
N ARG A 253 -43.77 -80.52 -23.88
CA ARG A 253 -43.21 -80.23 -22.53
C ARG A 253 -41.96 -79.32 -22.58
N ASN A 254 -41.15 -79.41 -23.61
CA ASN A 254 -39.97 -78.57 -23.79
C ASN A 254 -40.32 -77.22 -24.45
N GLY A 255 -41.38 -77.12 -25.24
CA GLY A 255 -41.86 -75.85 -25.83
C GLY A 255 -42.62 -75.00 -24.82
N ARG A 256 -43.14 -75.56 -23.73
CA ARG A 256 -43.87 -74.81 -22.65
C ARG A 256 -42.97 -74.25 -21.56
N LYS A 257 -41.69 -74.64 -21.50
CA LYS A 257 -40.69 -74.08 -20.59
C LYS A 257 -40.12 -72.78 -21.13
#